data_9dd185b2807885bef213dbce6e940084
#
_entry.id   9dd185b2807885bef213dbce6e940084
#
_cell.length_a   1.000
_cell.length_b   1.000
_cell.length_c   1.000
_cell.angle_alpha   90.00
_cell.angle_beta   90.00
_cell.angle_gamma   90.00
#
_symmetry.space_group_name_H-M   'P 1'
#
loop_
_entity.id
_entity.type
_entity.pdbx_description
1 polymer ?
#
loop_
_entity_poly.entity_id
_entity_poly.type
_entity_poly.pdbx_seq_one_letter_code
_entity_poly.pdbx_strand_id
1 'polypeptide(L)'
;MTIYTCTLNLAIDLFIETEELVPFVVNRTKEDDIQANGKGVNVSLILKMLGIDNTALGVKAGFTGNYVEDYLKEKEITTDFIEVAGTTRINVFTKVTQDQKEYKLVNKGPKLSEEHVQRFLKKISELRKGDYLCVSGSLPQGVSPSILIEISRICFE
;
A
#
# COMPACT_ATOMS: atom_id res chain seq x y z
N MET A 1 -23.95 -4.30 3.55
CA MET A 1 -22.71 -5.02 3.89
C MET A 1 -21.65 -4.63 2.86
N THR A 2 -20.64 -3.92 3.28
CA THR A 2 -19.53 -3.48 2.43
C THR A 2 -18.25 -4.13 2.95
N ILE A 3 -17.34 -4.48 2.05
CA ILE A 3 -16.02 -4.98 2.42
C ILE A 3 -15.02 -3.85 2.23
N TYR A 4 -14.29 -3.55 3.29
CA TYR A 4 -13.22 -2.57 3.29
C TYR A 4 -11.87 -3.29 3.44
N THR A 5 -10.91 -2.91 2.63
CA THR A 5 -9.50 -3.29 2.83
C THR A 5 -8.73 -2.07 3.32
N CYS A 6 -7.73 -2.28 4.13
CA CYS A 6 -6.94 -1.18 4.67
C CYS A 6 -5.44 -1.43 4.48
N THR A 7 -4.77 -0.46 3.86
CA THR A 7 -3.31 -0.41 3.72
C THR A 7 -2.81 0.93 4.27
N LEU A 8 -2.26 0.94 5.48
CA LEU A 8 -1.74 2.16 6.10
C LEU A 8 -0.42 2.64 5.48
N ASN A 9 0.32 1.76 4.81
CA ASN A 9 1.62 2.06 4.21
C ASN A 9 1.67 1.54 2.77
N LEU A 10 0.97 2.23 1.88
CA LEU A 10 0.95 1.95 0.44
C LEU A 10 2.37 1.92 -0.16
N ALA A 11 2.52 1.28 -1.29
CA ALA A 11 3.77 1.23 -2.02
C ALA A 11 3.55 1.18 -3.54
N ILE A 12 4.55 1.59 -4.27
CA ILE A 12 4.83 1.14 -5.63
C ILE A 12 5.98 0.15 -5.51
N ASP A 13 5.87 -1.00 -6.15
CA ASP A 13 6.98 -1.93 -6.29
C ASP A 13 7.51 -1.85 -7.71
N LEU A 14 8.79 -1.47 -7.82
CA LEU A 14 9.54 -1.45 -9.08
C LEU A 14 10.35 -2.74 -9.15
N PHE A 15 10.00 -3.60 -10.08
CA PHE A 15 10.73 -4.82 -10.41
C PHE A 15 11.69 -4.54 -11.55
N ILE A 16 12.93 -4.98 -11.39
CA ILE A 16 14.00 -4.80 -12.37
C ILE A 16 14.69 -6.13 -12.59
N GLU A 17 14.87 -6.51 -13.84
CA GLU A 17 15.74 -7.62 -14.20
C GLU A 17 16.97 -7.11 -14.97
N THR A 18 18.15 -7.53 -14.55
CA THR A 18 19.42 -7.27 -15.21
C THR A 18 20.28 -8.54 -15.29
N GLU A 19 21.23 -8.57 -16.21
CA GLU A 19 22.15 -9.69 -16.31
C GLU A 19 23.15 -9.72 -15.17
N GLU A 20 23.78 -8.58 -14.93
CA GLU A 20 24.77 -8.36 -13.88
C GLU A 20 24.58 -7.00 -13.22
N LEU A 21 25.15 -6.83 -12.03
CA LEU A 21 25.28 -5.53 -11.36
C LEU A 21 26.76 -5.24 -11.14
N VAL A 22 27.26 -4.29 -11.91
CA VAL A 22 28.68 -3.86 -11.83
C VAL A 22 28.73 -2.51 -11.14
N PRO A 23 29.49 -2.36 -10.02
CA PRO A 23 29.62 -1.08 -9.34
C PRO A 23 30.34 -0.05 -10.23
N PHE A 24 30.03 1.24 -9.99
CA PHE A 24 30.65 2.41 -10.64
C PHE A 24 30.41 2.60 -12.13
N VAL A 25 29.58 1.77 -12.75
CA VAL A 25 29.17 1.89 -14.16
C VAL A 25 27.64 1.95 -14.30
N VAL A 26 27.18 2.39 -15.47
CA VAL A 26 25.77 2.33 -15.80
C VAL A 26 25.38 0.89 -16.10
N ASN A 27 24.51 0.32 -15.28
CA ASN A 27 23.89 -0.98 -15.55
C ASN A 27 22.55 -0.73 -16.27
N ARG A 28 22.33 -1.45 -17.37
CA ARG A 28 21.07 -1.36 -18.12
C ARG A 28 20.20 -2.54 -17.80
N THR A 29 18.93 -2.26 -17.53
CA THR A 29 17.93 -3.29 -17.26
C THR A 29 17.55 -4.02 -18.54
N LYS A 30 17.20 -5.30 -18.43
CA LYS A 30 16.61 -6.09 -19.50
C LYS A 30 15.10 -5.92 -19.51
N GLU A 31 14.49 -5.95 -18.33
CA GLU A 31 13.06 -5.80 -18.11
C GLU A 31 12.83 -4.96 -16.86
N ASP A 32 11.73 -4.25 -16.85
CA ASP A 32 11.21 -3.54 -15.69
C ASP A 32 9.69 -3.61 -15.66
N ASP A 33 9.13 -3.56 -14.44
CA ASP A 33 7.70 -3.56 -14.21
C ASP A 33 7.37 -2.71 -12.97
N ILE A 34 6.30 -1.94 -13.05
CA ILE A 34 5.84 -1.06 -11.97
C ILE A 34 4.46 -1.51 -11.51
N GLN A 35 4.35 -1.85 -10.24
CA GLN A 35 3.11 -2.34 -9.65
C GLN A 35 2.65 -1.46 -8.50
N ALA A 36 1.36 -1.08 -8.53
CA ALA A 36 0.69 -0.55 -7.34
C ALA A 36 0.60 -1.67 -6.30
N ASN A 37 1.07 -1.43 -5.09
CA ASN A 37 1.19 -2.47 -4.08
C ASN A 37 0.82 -1.97 -2.66
N GLY A 38 0.63 -2.97 -1.82
CA GLY A 38 0.23 -2.92 -0.43
C GLY A 38 -0.59 -4.17 -0.13
N LYS A 39 -0.41 -4.76 1.03
CA LYS A 39 -1.11 -6.02 1.31
C LYS A 39 -2.63 -5.89 1.23
N GLY A 40 -3.21 -4.80 1.74
CA GLY A 40 -4.63 -4.55 1.59
C GLY A 40 -5.02 -4.21 0.13
N VAL A 41 -4.15 -3.53 -0.63
CA VAL A 41 -4.34 -3.32 -2.08
C VAL A 41 -4.44 -4.66 -2.81
N ASN A 42 -3.55 -5.59 -2.51
CA ASN A 42 -3.59 -6.93 -3.11
C ASN A 42 -4.87 -7.69 -2.73
N VAL A 43 -5.34 -7.55 -1.50
CA VAL A 43 -6.65 -8.11 -1.09
C VAL A 43 -7.79 -7.48 -1.91
N SER A 44 -7.78 -6.15 -2.09
CA SER A 44 -8.78 -5.46 -2.93
C SER A 44 -8.82 -5.99 -4.35
N LEU A 45 -7.64 -6.16 -4.97
CA LEU A 45 -7.52 -6.67 -6.33
C LEU A 45 -8.06 -8.11 -6.45
N ILE A 46 -7.72 -8.98 -5.51
CA ILE A 46 -8.23 -10.36 -5.50
C ILE A 46 -9.74 -10.39 -5.29
N LEU A 47 -10.28 -9.60 -4.37
CA LEU A 47 -11.74 -9.50 -4.18
C LEU A 47 -12.42 -9.08 -5.48
N LYS A 48 -11.90 -8.06 -6.17
CA LYS A 48 -12.47 -7.60 -7.44
C LYS A 48 -12.38 -8.69 -8.53
N MET A 49 -11.27 -9.42 -8.61
CA MET A 49 -11.13 -10.57 -9.53
C MET A 49 -12.16 -11.68 -9.26
N LEU A 50 -12.58 -11.83 -8.00
CA LEU A 50 -13.64 -12.77 -7.59
C LEU A 50 -15.06 -12.21 -7.78
N GLY A 51 -15.20 -11.01 -8.38
CA GLY A 51 -16.50 -10.34 -8.57
C GLY A 51 -17.05 -9.71 -7.29
N ILE A 52 -16.24 -9.48 -6.28
CA ILE A 52 -16.63 -8.91 -5.00
C ILE A 52 -16.21 -7.45 -4.94
N ASP A 53 -17.19 -6.55 -4.94
CA ASP A 53 -16.96 -5.12 -4.78
C ASP A 53 -16.44 -4.81 -3.38
N ASN A 54 -15.48 -3.89 -3.32
CA ASN A 54 -14.84 -3.48 -2.07
C ASN A 54 -14.38 -2.03 -2.14
N THR A 55 -14.04 -1.47 -0.98
CA THR A 55 -13.48 -0.12 -0.86
C THR A 55 -12.11 -0.20 -0.21
N ALA A 56 -11.10 0.35 -0.87
CA ALA A 56 -9.74 0.43 -0.36
C ALA A 56 -9.55 1.68 0.50
N LEU A 57 -9.26 1.49 1.77
CA LEU A 57 -8.90 2.51 2.75
C LEU A 57 -7.39 2.52 2.97
N GLY A 58 -6.87 3.63 3.48
CA GLY A 58 -5.47 3.75 3.88
C GLY A 58 -4.94 5.16 3.76
N VAL A 59 -3.63 5.26 3.57
CA VAL A 59 -2.93 6.54 3.50
C VAL A 59 -2.10 6.62 2.24
N LYS A 60 -2.31 7.69 1.46
CA LYS A 60 -1.53 8.00 0.26
C LYS A 60 -0.73 9.30 0.44
N ALA A 61 0.36 9.46 -0.30
CA ALA A 61 1.17 10.68 -0.30
C ALA A 61 1.75 10.95 -1.68
N GLY A 62 1.62 12.19 -2.15
CA GLY A 62 2.21 12.70 -3.37
C GLY A 62 1.80 11.95 -4.64
N PHE A 63 2.55 12.19 -5.72
CA PHE A 63 2.24 11.62 -7.04
C PHE A 63 2.27 10.09 -7.07
N THR A 64 3.13 9.47 -6.28
CA THR A 64 3.20 8.01 -6.16
C THR A 64 1.98 7.41 -5.47
N GLY A 65 1.40 8.15 -4.52
CA GLY A 65 0.12 7.78 -3.91
C GLY A 65 -1.04 7.91 -4.89
N ASN A 66 -1.04 8.95 -5.71
CA ASN A 66 -2.02 9.12 -6.78
C ASN A 66 -1.94 8.00 -7.81
N TYR A 67 -0.73 7.56 -8.19
CA TYR A 67 -0.55 6.42 -9.08
C TYR A 67 -1.26 5.16 -8.54
N VAL A 68 -1.09 4.85 -7.25
CA VAL A 68 -1.76 3.67 -6.64
C VAL A 68 -3.28 3.84 -6.64
N GLU A 69 -3.77 5.03 -6.32
CA GLU A 69 -5.21 5.33 -6.32
C GLU A 69 -5.80 5.21 -7.72
N ASP A 70 -5.16 5.80 -8.73
CA ASP A 70 -5.62 5.77 -10.11
C ASP A 70 -5.62 4.35 -10.67
N TYR A 71 -4.59 3.56 -10.37
CA TYR A 71 -4.54 2.14 -10.71
C TYR A 71 -5.73 1.36 -10.14
N LEU A 72 -6.10 1.60 -8.88
CA LEU A 72 -7.26 0.95 -8.27
C LEU A 72 -8.58 1.40 -8.92
N LYS A 73 -8.70 2.68 -9.25
CA LYS A 73 -9.87 3.22 -9.97
C LYS A 73 -10.01 2.62 -11.36
N GLU A 74 -8.91 2.43 -12.10
CA GLU A 74 -8.90 1.73 -13.39
C GLU A 74 -9.39 0.27 -13.28
N LYS A 75 -9.17 -0.35 -12.12
CA LYS A 75 -9.71 -1.69 -11.79
C LYS A 75 -11.13 -1.63 -11.22
N GLU A 76 -11.79 -0.48 -11.29
CA GLU A 76 -13.14 -0.26 -10.74
C GLU A 76 -13.25 -0.56 -9.24
N ILE A 77 -12.19 -0.32 -8.49
CA ILE A 77 -12.16 -0.44 -7.03
C ILE A 77 -12.37 0.95 -6.43
N THR A 78 -13.37 1.09 -5.57
CA THR A 78 -13.61 2.33 -4.83
C THR A 78 -12.46 2.59 -3.87
N THR A 79 -11.98 3.83 -3.82
CA THR A 79 -10.90 4.25 -2.93
C THR A 79 -11.37 5.36 -1.99
N ASP A 80 -10.91 5.32 -0.74
CA ASP A 80 -11.17 6.38 0.23
C ASP A 80 -9.94 6.57 1.12
N PHE A 81 -8.85 7.03 0.49
CA PHE A 81 -7.57 7.24 1.14
C PHE A 81 -7.50 8.60 1.86
N ILE A 82 -6.75 8.64 2.96
CA ILE A 82 -6.30 9.89 3.57
C ILE A 82 -5.03 10.33 2.87
N GLU A 83 -5.04 11.56 2.39
CA GLU A 83 -3.85 12.18 1.80
C GLU A 83 -3.00 12.86 2.88
N VAL A 84 -1.70 12.61 2.83
CA VAL A 84 -0.70 13.21 3.72
C VAL A 84 0.47 13.77 2.90
N ALA A 85 1.26 14.64 3.52
CA ALA A 85 2.48 15.16 2.90
C ALA A 85 3.55 14.09 2.74
N GLY A 86 4.38 14.25 1.72
CA GLY A 86 5.49 13.34 1.43
C GLY A 86 5.27 12.50 0.18
N THR A 87 5.76 11.29 0.21
CA THR A 87 5.76 10.38 -0.94
C THR A 87 5.38 8.97 -0.48
N THR A 88 4.38 8.38 -1.10
CA THR A 88 4.14 6.93 -0.99
C THR A 88 5.39 6.20 -1.48
N ARG A 89 5.87 5.25 -0.70
CA ARG A 89 7.16 4.60 -0.93
C ARG A 89 7.21 3.85 -2.26
N ILE A 90 8.40 3.88 -2.88
CA ILE A 90 8.74 3.01 -3.99
C ILE A 90 9.74 1.99 -3.46
N ASN A 91 9.39 0.73 -3.49
CA ASN A 91 10.31 -0.36 -3.21
C ASN A 91 10.98 -0.79 -4.52
N VAL A 92 12.19 -1.31 -4.43
CA VAL A 92 12.94 -1.79 -5.60
C VAL A 92 13.31 -3.26 -5.40
N PHE A 93 12.90 -4.08 -6.33
CA PHE A 93 13.22 -5.51 -6.38
C PHE A 93 14.06 -5.75 -7.61
N THR A 94 15.31 -6.13 -7.42
CA THR A 94 16.25 -6.34 -8.50
C THR A 94 16.62 -7.81 -8.58
N LYS A 95 16.38 -8.43 -9.74
CA LYS A 95 16.82 -9.78 -10.06
C LYS A 95 18.06 -9.72 -10.96
N VAL A 96 19.12 -10.35 -10.52
CA VAL A 96 20.38 -10.49 -11.26
C VAL A 96 20.46 -11.91 -11.80
N THR A 97 20.30 -12.07 -13.12
CA THR A 97 20.10 -13.39 -13.73
C THR A 97 21.38 -14.22 -13.77
N GLN A 98 22.53 -13.62 -13.99
CA GLN A 98 23.82 -14.32 -14.06
C GLN A 98 24.16 -15.02 -12.74
N ASP A 99 23.95 -14.34 -11.63
CA ASP A 99 24.27 -14.85 -10.29
C ASP A 99 23.09 -15.53 -9.59
N GLN A 100 21.90 -15.48 -10.19
CA GLN A 100 20.61 -15.93 -9.59
C GLN A 100 20.35 -15.25 -8.23
N LYS A 101 20.69 -13.96 -8.12
CA LYS A 101 20.50 -13.18 -6.89
C LYS A 101 19.29 -12.24 -6.99
N GLU A 102 18.63 -12.03 -5.86
CA GLU A 102 17.58 -11.05 -5.71
C GLU A 102 17.92 -10.04 -4.62
N TYR A 103 17.67 -8.76 -4.90
CA TYR A 103 17.83 -7.67 -3.95
C TYR A 103 16.49 -7.00 -3.75
N LYS A 104 16.08 -6.85 -2.47
CA LYS A 104 14.80 -6.26 -2.10
C LYS A 104 15.07 -5.03 -1.23
N LEU A 105 14.91 -3.84 -1.81
CA LEU A 105 15.08 -2.57 -1.13
C LEU A 105 13.70 -2.02 -0.78
N VAL A 106 13.36 -2.05 0.50
CA VAL A 106 12.05 -1.65 0.99
C VAL A 106 12.16 -0.32 1.73
N ASN A 107 11.54 0.71 1.18
CA ASN A 107 11.55 2.06 1.72
C ASN A 107 10.49 2.26 2.82
N LYS A 108 10.68 3.30 3.65
CA LYS A 108 9.85 3.53 4.85
C LYS A 108 8.48 4.13 4.54
N GLY A 109 8.38 4.95 3.50
CA GLY A 109 7.16 5.70 3.18
C GLY A 109 6.97 6.98 3.99
N PRO A 110 5.81 7.62 3.89
CA PRO A 110 5.53 8.88 4.57
C PRO A 110 5.47 8.71 6.09
N LYS A 111 5.73 9.80 6.80
CA LYS A 111 5.56 9.85 8.26
C LYS A 111 4.17 10.43 8.58
N LEU A 112 3.42 9.75 9.42
CA LEU A 112 2.14 10.23 9.91
C LEU A 112 2.31 11.01 11.22
N SER A 113 1.56 12.11 11.34
CA SER A 113 1.34 12.80 12.61
C SER A 113 0.17 12.18 13.36
N GLU A 114 0.04 12.52 14.65
CA GLU A 114 -1.12 12.14 15.46
C GLU A 114 -2.44 12.58 14.81
N GLU A 115 -2.49 13.78 14.23
CA GLU A 115 -3.67 14.28 13.52
C GLU A 115 -4.08 13.36 12.36
N HIS A 116 -3.11 12.86 11.58
CA HIS A 116 -3.39 11.91 10.50
C HIS A 116 -3.95 10.60 11.03
N VAL A 117 -3.41 10.11 12.15
CA VAL A 117 -3.91 8.90 12.83
C VAL A 117 -5.36 9.10 13.28
N GLN A 118 -5.66 10.22 13.94
CA GLN A 118 -7.01 10.53 14.41
C GLN A 118 -8.01 10.67 13.25
N ARG A 119 -7.60 11.31 12.15
CA ARG A 119 -8.44 11.39 10.93
C ARG A 119 -8.74 9.99 10.36
N PHE A 120 -7.74 9.10 10.40
CA PHE A 120 -7.94 7.73 9.94
C PHE A 120 -8.87 6.95 10.87
N LEU A 121 -8.67 7.00 12.18
CA LEU A 121 -9.55 6.34 13.17
C LEU A 121 -10.99 6.86 13.10
N LYS A 122 -11.18 8.17 12.89
CA LYS A 122 -12.50 8.73 12.64
C LYS A 122 -13.16 8.10 11.41
N LYS A 123 -12.43 7.92 10.31
CA LYS A 123 -12.94 7.25 9.12
C LYS A 123 -13.36 5.80 9.42
N ILE A 124 -12.60 5.07 10.22
CA ILE A 124 -12.98 3.72 10.65
C ILE A 124 -14.27 3.74 11.50
N SER A 125 -14.46 4.74 12.36
CA SER A 125 -15.68 4.86 13.18
C SER A 125 -16.96 5.16 12.38
N GLU A 126 -16.83 5.54 11.12
CA GLU A 126 -17.96 5.78 10.22
C GLU A 126 -18.45 4.50 9.50
N LEU A 127 -17.73 3.39 9.65
CA LEU A 127 -18.15 2.09 9.11
C LEU A 127 -19.42 1.60 9.83
N ARG A 128 -20.23 0.83 9.12
CA ARG A 128 -21.55 0.43 9.62
C ARG A 128 -21.52 -0.98 10.17
N LYS A 129 -22.40 -1.24 11.12
CA LYS A 129 -22.61 -2.61 11.63
C LYS A 129 -22.92 -3.57 10.48
N GLY A 130 -22.19 -4.67 10.42
CA GLY A 130 -22.28 -5.67 9.35
C GLY A 130 -21.33 -5.46 8.19
N ASP A 131 -20.53 -4.37 8.19
CA ASP A 131 -19.41 -4.23 7.26
C ASP A 131 -18.20 -5.05 7.74
N TYR A 132 -17.31 -5.37 6.81
CA TYR A 132 -16.06 -6.08 7.09
C TYR A 132 -14.87 -5.18 6.83
N LEU A 133 -13.92 -5.16 7.74
CA LEU A 133 -12.64 -4.45 7.60
C LEU A 133 -11.47 -5.41 7.65
N CYS A 134 -10.71 -5.49 6.56
CA CYS A 134 -9.48 -6.26 6.47
C CYS A 134 -8.27 -5.32 6.56
N VAL A 135 -7.59 -5.27 7.69
CA VAL A 135 -6.37 -4.46 7.88
C VAL A 135 -5.14 -5.31 7.59
N SER A 136 -4.33 -4.90 6.63
CA SER A 136 -3.17 -5.68 6.16
C SER A 136 -1.98 -4.80 5.82
N GLY A 137 -0.78 -5.26 6.16
CA GLY A 137 0.47 -4.63 5.78
C GLY A 137 1.24 -4.04 6.94
N SER A 138 2.34 -3.37 6.61
CA SER A 138 3.18 -2.68 7.58
C SER A 138 2.58 -1.34 7.99
N LEU A 139 2.98 -0.87 9.16
CA LEU A 139 2.64 0.47 9.63
C LEU A 139 3.63 1.51 9.06
N PRO A 140 3.16 2.72 8.74
CA PRO A 140 4.04 3.81 8.33
C PRO A 140 4.80 4.40 9.53
N GLN A 141 5.79 5.25 9.23
CA GLN A 141 6.52 5.95 10.28
C GLN A 141 5.58 6.83 11.12
N GLY A 142 5.82 6.89 12.42
CA GLY A 142 5.03 7.68 13.37
C GLY A 142 3.75 6.99 13.87
N VAL A 143 3.46 5.77 13.43
CA VAL A 143 2.29 5.00 13.87
C VAL A 143 2.72 3.86 14.78
N SER A 144 2.17 3.84 16.00
CA SER A 144 2.38 2.75 16.95
C SER A 144 1.54 1.51 16.60
N PRO A 145 2.01 0.29 16.87
CA PRO A 145 1.21 -0.92 16.77
C PRO A 145 -0.10 -0.91 17.57
N SER A 146 -0.21 -0.05 18.60
CA SER A 146 -1.45 0.16 19.37
C SER A 146 -2.63 0.59 18.50
N ILE A 147 -2.39 1.18 17.33
CA ILE A 147 -3.46 1.56 16.39
C ILE A 147 -4.33 0.35 16.01
N LEU A 148 -3.76 -0.85 15.93
CA LEU A 148 -4.52 -2.06 15.61
C LEU A 148 -5.51 -2.42 16.72
N ILE A 149 -5.14 -2.14 17.97
CA ILE A 149 -6.03 -2.32 19.13
C ILE A 149 -7.15 -1.28 19.09
N GLU A 150 -6.83 -0.03 18.75
CA GLU A 150 -7.82 1.05 18.64
C GLU A 150 -8.81 0.77 17.51
N ILE A 151 -8.33 0.37 16.32
CA ILE A 151 -9.20 -0.05 15.20
C ILE A 151 -10.11 -1.20 15.64
N SER A 152 -9.56 -2.21 16.33
CA SER A 152 -10.34 -3.34 16.82
C SER A 152 -11.45 -2.90 17.79
N ARG A 153 -11.15 -2.00 18.74
CA ARG A 153 -12.15 -1.46 19.67
C ARG A 153 -13.28 -0.75 18.92
N ILE A 154 -12.94 0.14 17.99
CA ILE A 154 -13.93 0.86 17.19
C ILE A 154 -14.85 -0.10 16.41
N CYS A 155 -14.30 -1.19 15.89
CA CYS A 155 -15.09 -2.16 15.11
C CYS A 155 -16.01 -3.07 15.96
N PHE A 156 -15.75 -3.19 17.27
CA PHE A 156 -16.54 -4.05 18.17
C PHE A 156 -17.50 -3.28 19.10
N GLU A 157 -17.44 -1.95 19.12
CA GLU A 157 -18.40 -1.07 19.79
C GLU A 157 -19.63 -0.79 18.89
#